data_8efce2dc0ad8d3784b239e2089dd6802
#
_entry.id   8efce2dc0ad8d3784b239e2089dd6802
#
_cell.length_a   1.000
_cell.length_b   1.000
_cell.length_c   1.000
_cell.angle_alpha   90.00
_cell.angle_beta   90.00
_cell.angle_gamma   90.00
#
_symmetry.space_group_name_H-M   'P 1'
#
loop_
_entity.id
_entity.type
_entity.pdbx_description
1 polymer ?
#
loop_
_entity_poly.entity_id
_entity_poly.type
_entity_poly.pdbx_seq_one_letter_code
_entity_poly.pdbx_strand_id
1 'polypeptide(L)'
;MENTDIFFNQIRNGNLDAVTKMIVSHPDLVNSKDQRGSTPLILATYYDQNEIIDLLLDQGAKINAEDASGNTALMGVCFKGFTAVAKKLIERGADINRQNAMGGTCLIYAATFNQKEIAEMLLAQGADASMKDNRGHTALDNAKMQGMNKLVDLLENTSQ
;
A
#
# COMPACT_ATOMS: atom_id res chain seq x y z
N MET A 1 21.83 -8.74 -17.55
CA MET A 1 20.71 -8.30 -16.70
C MET A 1 21.10 -8.46 -15.23
N GLU A 2 20.93 -7.43 -14.47
CA GLU A 2 21.31 -7.47 -13.06
C GLU A 2 20.35 -8.31 -12.23
N ASN A 3 20.83 -8.80 -11.07
CA ASN A 3 20.03 -9.62 -10.17
C ASN A 3 18.74 -8.91 -9.74
N THR A 4 18.81 -7.59 -9.53
CA THR A 4 17.64 -6.79 -9.16
C THR A 4 16.56 -6.86 -10.24
N ASP A 5 16.93 -6.69 -11.51
CA ASP A 5 15.97 -6.74 -12.62
C ASP A 5 15.31 -8.12 -12.74
N ILE A 6 16.11 -9.17 -12.60
CA ILE A 6 15.61 -10.54 -12.64
C ILE A 6 14.64 -10.78 -11.47
N PHE A 7 15.03 -10.33 -10.28
CA PHE A 7 14.21 -10.48 -9.07
C PHE A 7 12.85 -9.83 -9.22
N PHE A 8 12.81 -8.57 -9.66
CA PHE A 8 11.54 -7.86 -9.87
C PHE A 8 10.69 -8.54 -10.94
N ASN A 9 11.31 -9.06 -12.03
CA ASN A 9 10.56 -9.79 -13.04
C ASN A 9 9.94 -11.07 -12.49
N GLN A 10 10.64 -11.80 -11.63
CA GLN A 10 10.10 -13.00 -11.00
C GLN A 10 8.91 -12.67 -10.08
N ILE A 11 8.95 -11.54 -9.41
CA ILE A 11 7.82 -11.06 -8.60
C ILE A 11 6.62 -10.73 -9.49
N ARG A 12 6.83 -10.00 -10.59
CA ARG A 12 5.75 -9.69 -11.54
C ARG A 12 5.06 -10.95 -12.05
N ASN A 13 5.86 -11.97 -12.32
CA ASN A 13 5.38 -13.24 -12.87
C ASN A 13 4.77 -14.17 -11.81
N GLY A 14 4.87 -13.80 -10.53
CA GLY A 14 4.34 -14.62 -9.45
C GLY A 14 5.12 -15.90 -9.21
N ASN A 15 6.40 -15.93 -9.57
CA ASN A 15 7.23 -17.13 -9.48
C ASN A 15 7.84 -17.26 -8.08
N LEU A 16 7.06 -17.80 -7.14
CA LEU A 16 7.44 -17.92 -5.73
C LEU A 16 8.76 -18.68 -5.55
N ASP A 17 8.94 -19.79 -6.25
CA ASP A 17 10.15 -20.62 -6.10
C ASP A 17 11.41 -19.84 -6.51
N ALA A 18 11.36 -19.12 -7.63
CA ALA A 18 12.49 -18.32 -8.11
C ALA A 18 12.79 -17.17 -7.13
N VAL A 19 11.74 -16.50 -6.64
CA VAL A 19 11.89 -15.41 -5.66
C VAL A 19 12.54 -15.95 -4.38
N THR A 20 12.07 -17.08 -3.88
CA THR A 20 12.62 -17.73 -2.68
C THR A 20 14.12 -18.05 -2.85
N LYS A 21 14.47 -18.67 -3.96
CA LYS A 21 15.86 -19.06 -4.25
C LYS A 21 16.78 -17.85 -4.34
N MET A 22 16.28 -16.77 -4.97
CA MET A 22 17.07 -15.54 -5.10
C MET A 22 17.29 -14.86 -3.76
N ILE A 23 16.32 -14.86 -2.87
CA ILE A 23 16.47 -14.30 -1.51
C ILE A 23 17.49 -15.10 -0.70
N VAL A 24 17.45 -16.42 -0.81
CA VAL A 24 18.43 -17.29 -0.11
C VAL A 24 19.86 -16.96 -0.56
N SER A 25 20.07 -16.80 -1.87
CA SER A 25 21.38 -16.50 -2.43
C SER A 25 21.82 -15.06 -2.23
N HIS A 26 20.87 -14.12 -2.25
CA HIS A 26 21.11 -12.68 -2.18
C HIS A 26 20.07 -12.01 -1.28
N PRO A 27 20.24 -12.11 0.07
CA PRO A 27 19.24 -11.57 1.01
C PRO A 27 18.97 -10.08 0.88
N ASP A 28 19.94 -9.31 0.38
CA ASP A 28 19.80 -7.86 0.19
C ASP A 28 18.72 -7.50 -0.84
N LEU A 29 18.32 -8.44 -1.70
CA LEU A 29 17.29 -8.20 -2.69
C LEU A 29 15.94 -7.84 -2.06
N VAL A 30 15.67 -8.32 -0.85
CA VAL A 30 14.39 -8.08 -0.16
C VAL A 30 14.05 -6.60 -0.04
N ASN A 31 15.07 -5.74 0.16
CA ASN A 31 14.89 -4.30 0.30
C ASN A 31 15.55 -3.50 -0.84
N SER A 32 15.78 -4.14 -1.97
CA SER A 32 16.31 -3.47 -3.15
C SER A 32 15.25 -2.55 -3.77
N LYS A 33 15.69 -1.67 -4.66
CA LYS A 33 14.78 -0.77 -5.37
C LYS A 33 15.06 -0.86 -6.87
N ASP A 34 13.98 -0.78 -7.65
CA ASP A 34 14.10 -0.70 -9.11
C ASP A 34 14.35 0.75 -9.54
N GLN A 35 14.38 0.99 -10.85
CA GLN A 35 14.64 2.31 -11.43
C GLN A 35 13.58 3.35 -11.08
N ARG A 36 12.37 2.92 -10.68
CA ARG A 36 11.27 3.80 -10.28
C ARG A 36 11.26 4.04 -8.76
N GLY A 37 12.25 3.49 -8.05
CA GLY A 37 12.31 3.55 -6.60
C GLY A 37 11.35 2.58 -5.92
N SER A 38 10.69 1.69 -6.68
CA SER A 38 9.77 0.70 -6.11
C SER A 38 10.53 -0.41 -5.38
N THR A 39 9.95 -0.90 -4.29
CA THR A 39 10.51 -2.03 -3.54
C THR A 39 9.86 -3.34 -4.01
N PRO A 40 10.47 -4.49 -3.70
CA PRO A 40 9.83 -5.78 -3.97
C PRO A 40 8.44 -5.90 -3.34
N LEU A 41 8.26 -5.41 -2.11
CA LEU A 41 6.97 -5.45 -1.42
C LEU A 41 5.92 -4.60 -2.15
N ILE A 42 6.27 -3.38 -2.54
CA ILE A 42 5.37 -2.50 -3.30
C ILE A 42 4.93 -3.20 -4.59
N LEU A 43 5.87 -3.80 -5.30
CA LEU A 43 5.57 -4.50 -6.55
C LEU A 43 4.68 -5.72 -6.33
N ALA A 44 4.99 -6.53 -5.32
CA ALA A 44 4.22 -7.74 -5.00
C ALA A 44 2.77 -7.37 -4.62
N THR A 45 2.57 -6.29 -3.87
CA THR A 45 1.23 -5.82 -3.50
C THR A 45 0.47 -5.28 -4.71
N TYR A 46 1.15 -4.59 -5.62
CA TYR A 46 0.53 -4.09 -6.85
C TYR A 46 -0.01 -5.23 -7.73
N TYR A 47 0.68 -6.36 -7.75
CA TYR A 47 0.27 -7.53 -8.54
C TYR A 47 -0.52 -8.57 -7.74
N ASP A 48 -0.92 -8.24 -6.50
CA ASP A 48 -1.71 -9.12 -5.63
C ASP A 48 -1.08 -10.50 -5.42
N GLN A 49 0.24 -10.53 -5.30
CA GLN A 49 1.02 -11.76 -5.15
C GLN A 49 1.13 -12.15 -3.67
N ASN A 50 0.06 -12.73 -3.12
CA ASN A 50 -0.10 -12.93 -1.68
C ASN A 50 1.01 -13.76 -1.03
N GLU A 51 1.42 -14.87 -1.65
CA GLU A 51 2.48 -15.72 -1.10
C GLU A 51 3.84 -15.03 -1.12
N ILE A 52 4.11 -14.25 -2.17
CA ILE A 52 5.33 -13.46 -2.27
C ILE A 52 5.35 -12.34 -1.23
N ILE A 53 4.19 -11.70 -1.00
CA ILE A 53 4.05 -10.68 0.05
C ILE A 53 4.43 -11.28 1.41
N ASP A 54 3.87 -12.44 1.76
CA ASP A 54 4.18 -13.12 3.01
C ASP A 54 5.66 -13.44 3.12
N LEU A 55 6.23 -13.99 2.07
CA LEU A 55 7.66 -14.32 2.03
C LEU A 55 8.52 -13.07 2.26
N LEU A 56 8.23 -11.99 1.55
CA LEU A 56 9.01 -10.74 1.68
C LEU A 56 8.93 -10.19 3.10
N LEU A 57 7.75 -10.15 3.68
CA LEU A 57 7.57 -9.65 5.05
C LEU A 57 8.30 -10.54 6.05
N ASP A 58 8.21 -11.87 5.88
CA ASP A 58 8.89 -12.82 6.75
C ASP A 58 10.43 -12.72 6.64
N GLN A 59 10.93 -12.29 5.49
CA GLN A 59 12.36 -12.13 5.22
C GLN A 59 12.89 -10.71 5.51
N GLY A 60 12.08 -9.87 6.15
CA GLY A 60 12.56 -8.58 6.63
C GLY A 60 12.30 -7.41 5.67
N ALA A 61 11.37 -7.54 4.75
CA ALA A 61 10.97 -6.39 3.92
C ALA A 61 10.48 -5.25 4.81
N LYS A 62 10.95 -4.03 4.52
CA LYS A 62 10.54 -2.84 5.25
C LYS A 62 9.14 -2.43 4.79
N ILE A 63 8.16 -2.67 5.65
CA ILE A 63 6.73 -2.52 5.30
C ILE A 63 6.36 -1.09 4.93
N ASN A 64 7.06 -0.10 5.50
CA ASN A 64 6.79 1.33 5.27
C ASN A 64 7.74 1.97 4.27
N ALA A 65 8.56 1.20 3.57
CA ALA A 65 9.44 1.74 2.54
C ALA A 65 8.63 2.40 1.42
N GLU A 66 9.13 3.50 0.92
CA GLU A 66 8.45 4.36 -0.04
C GLU A 66 9.08 4.26 -1.42
N ASP A 67 8.26 4.42 -2.47
CA ASP A 67 8.76 4.61 -3.82
C ASP A 67 9.18 6.08 -4.04
N ALA A 68 9.55 6.44 -5.27
CA ALA A 68 10.00 7.80 -5.61
C ALA A 68 8.92 8.87 -5.38
N SER A 69 7.65 8.49 -5.35
CA SER A 69 6.53 9.41 -5.10
C SER A 69 6.09 9.44 -3.62
N GLY A 70 6.82 8.73 -2.75
CA GLY A 70 6.49 8.63 -1.33
C GLY A 70 5.37 7.65 -1.04
N ASN A 71 5.01 6.78 -1.98
CA ASN A 71 3.96 5.79 -1.78
C ASN A 71 4.50 4.56 -1.07
N THR A 72 3.78 4.11 -0.06
CA THR A 72 4.03 2.82 0.61
C THR A 72 3.22 1.71 -0.07
N ALA A 73 3.52 0.48 0.27
CA ALA A 73 2.74 -0.67 -0.21
C ALA A 73 1.25 -0.54 0.16
N LEU A 74 0.95 -0.10 1.40
CA LEU A 74 -0.44 0.07 1.84
C LEU A 74 -1.19 1.12 1.02
N MET A 75 -0.54 2.25 0.67
CA MET A 75 -1.16 3.27 -0.19
C MET A 75 -1.55 2.69 -1.55
N GLY A 76 -0.67 1.91 -2.17
CA GLY A 76 -0.96 1.26 -3.44
C GLY A 76 -2.14 0.30 -3.36
N VAL A 77 -2.24 -0.43 -2.26
CA VAL A 77 -3.34 -1.36 -2.02
C VAL A 77 -4.68 -0.62 -1.83
N CYS A 78 -4.65 0.52 -1.15
CA CYS A 78 -5.85 1.37 -1.00
C CYS A 78 -6.33 1.88 -2.36
N PHE A 79 -5.39 2.17 -3.25
CA PHE A 79 -5.69 2.56 -4.62
C PHE A 79 -6.30 1.41 -5.43
N LYS A 80 -5.73 0.21 -5.31
CA LYS A 80 -6.15 -0.98 -6.09
C LYS A 80 -7.38 -1.69 -5.52
N GLY A 81 -7.64 -1.54 -4.22
CA GLY A 81 -8.77 -2.18 -3.58
C GLY A 81 -8.56 -3.65 -3.20
N PHE A 82 -7.32 -4.05 -2.99
CA PHE A 82 -7.02 -5.43 -2.56
C PHE A 82 -7.23 -5.56 -1.05
N THR A 83 -8.47 -5.79 -0.64
CA THR A 83 -8.92 -5.77 0.76
C THR A 83 -8.14 -6.74 1.65
N ALA A 84 -7.94 -7.97 1.19
CA ALA A 84 -7.20 -8.97 1.96
C ALA A 84 -5.74 -8.58 2.18
N VAL A 85 -5.10 -7.99 1.17
CA VAL A 85 -3.72 -7.51 1.27
C VAL A 85 -3.65 -6.31 2.21
N ALA A 86 -4.62 -5.39 2.13
CA ALA A 86 -4.71 -4.25 3.05
C ALA A 86 -4.76 -4.73 4.50
N LYS A 87 -5.62 -5.70 4.79
CA LYS A 87 -5.75 -6.28 6.12
C LYS A 87 -4.43 -6.87 6.59
N LYS A 88 -3.75 -7.64 5.73
CA LYS A 88 -2.45 -8.24 6.03
C LYS A 88 -1.40 -7.19 6.39
N LEU A 89 -1.30 -6.14 5.58
CA LEU A 89 -0.31 -5.07 5.82
C LEU A 89 -0.61 -4.33 7.13
N ILE A 90 -1.87 -4.03 7.39
CA ILE A 90 -2.28 -3.38 8.64
C ILE A 90 -1.95 -4.25 9.85
N GLU A 91 -2.27 -5.54 9.79
CA GLU A 91 -1.97 -6.49 10.87
C GLU A 91 -0.46 -6.65 11.10
N ARG A 92 0.34 -6.50 10.05
CA ARG A 92 1.79 -6.58 10.13
C ARG A 92 2.46 -5.24 10.49
N GLY A 93 1.69 -4.23 10.86
CA GLY A 93 2.21 -2.99 11.43
C GLY A 93 2.47 -1.87 10.43
N ALA A 94 1.86 -1.91 9.25
CA ALA A 94 1.99 -0.81 8.28
C ALA A 94 1.54 0.51 8.90
N ASP A 95 2.28 1.58 8.63
CA ASP A 95 1.95 2.93 9.07
C ASP A 95 0.74 3.44 8.26
N ILE A 96 -0.33 3.80 8.98
CA ILE A 96 -1.62 4.15 8.39
C ILE A 96 -1.68 5.62 7.98
N ASN A 97 -0.98 6.50 8.71
CA ASN A 97 -1.15 7.95 8.57
C ASN A 97 -0.04 8.65 7.78
N ARG A 98 0.77 7.92 7.04
CA ARG A 98 1.79 8.54 6.18
C ARG A 98 1.16 9.33 5.05
N GLN A 99 1.84 10.40 4.65
CA GLN A 99 1.48 11.18 3.47
C GLN A 99 2.57 11.01 2.40
N ASN A 100 2.15 10.81 1.16
CA ASN A 100 3.08 10.78 0.03
C ASN A 100 3.41 12.20 -0.45
N ALA A 101 4.12 12.32 -1.57
CA ALA A 101 4.52 13.63 -2.13
C ALA A 101 3.32 14.52 -2.48
N MET A 102 2.15 13.94 -2.75
CA MET A 102 0.90 14.67 -3.04
C MET A 102 0.11 15.00 -1.78
N GLY A 103 0.62 14.64 -0.61
CA GLY A 103 -0.10 14.78 0.66
C GLY A 103 -1.17 13.73 0.88
N GLY A 104 -1.29 12.75 0.00
CA GLY A 104 -2.30 11.70 0.10
C GLY A 104 -1.99 10.70 1.21
N THR A 105 -3.04 10.27 1.93
CA THR A 105 -2.98 9.20 2.93
C THR A 105 -3.70 7.97 2.39
N CYS A 106 -3.51 6.84 3.07
CA CYS A 106 -4.26 5.62 2.75
C CYS A 106 -5.78 5.87 2.77
N LEU A 107 -6.27 6.60 3.79
CA LEU A 107 -7.70 6.89 3.91
C LEU A 107 -8.19 7.77 2.76
N ILE A 108 -7.41 8.77 2.36
CA ILE A 108 -7.75 9.63 1.21
C ILE A 108 -7.88 8.79 -0.06
N TYR A 109 -6.96 7.86 -0.31
CA TYR A 109 -7.03 6.99 -1.49
C TYR A 109 -8.20 6.01 -1.42
N ALA A 110 -8.46 5.42 -0.26
CA ALA A 110 -9.61 4.54 -0.09
C ALA A 110 -10.94 5.29 -0.37
N ALA A 111 -11.03 6.54 0.10
CA ALA A 111 -12.19 7.39 -0.15
C ALA A 111 -12.31 7.79 -1.64
N THR A 112 -11.20 8.14 -2.27
CA THR A 112 -11.17 8.58 -3.67
C THR A 112 -11.58 7.45 -4.62
N PHE A 113 -11.16 6.22 -4.32
CA PHE A 113 -11.38 5.07 -5.19
C PHE A 113 -12.48 4.12 -4.71
N ASN A 114 -13.34 4.60 -3.81
CA ASN A 114 -14.53 3.89 -3.34
C ASN A 114 -14.23 2.53 -2.67
N GLN A 115 -13.18 2.49 -1.86
CA GLN A 115 -12.78 1.29 -1.14
C GLN A 115 -13.32 1.32 0.29
N LYS A 116 -14.64 1.11 0.43
CA LYS A 116 -15.33 1.28 1.71
C LYS A 116 -14.81 0.34 2.79
N GLU A 117 -14.62 -0.95 2.49
CA GLU A 117 -14.12 -1.91 3.47
C GLU A 117 -12.73 -1.54 3.98
N ILE A 118 -11.85 -1.10 3.07
CA ILE A 118 -10.51 -0.65 3.45
C ILE A 118 -10.60 0.60 4.32
N ALA A 119 -11.46 1.56 3.96
CA ALA A 119 -11.68 2.76 4.76
C ALA A 119 -12.14 2.41 6.18
N GLU A 120 -13.06 1.45 6.30
CA GLU A 120 -13.53 0.98 7.61
C GLU A 120 -12.38 0.38 8.43
N MET A 121 -11.55 -0.45 7.81
CA MET A 121 -10.38 -1.04 8.47
C MET A 121 -9.39 0.03 8.95
N LEU A 122 -9.11 1.01 8.09
CA LEU A 122 -8.20 2.11 8.42
C LEU A 122 -8.71 2.92 9.60
N LEU A 123 -9.99 3.29 9.59
CA LEU A 123 -10.62 4.04 10.68
C LEU A 123 -10.60 3.26 11.98
N ALA A 124 -10.88 1.96 11.93
CA ALA A 124 -10.84 1.08 13.11
C ALA A 124 -9.43 1.02 13.72
N GLN A 125 -8.39 1.24 12.92
CA GLN A 125 -7.01 1.21 13.37
C GLN A 125 -6.43 2.60 13.66
N GLY A 126 -7.27 3.63 13.70
CA GLY A 126 -6.86 4.95 14.11
C GLY A 126 -6.43 5.89 13.00
N ALA A 127 -6.90 5.66 11.77
CA ALA A 127 -6.61 6.59 10.67
C ALA A 127 -7.13 7.99 11.01
N ASP A 128 -6.29 8.99 10.77
CA ASP A 128 -6.62 10.39 11.04
C ASP A 128 -7.39 10.98 9.86
N ALA A 129 -8.71 11.08 10.01
CA ALA A 129 -9.59 11.59 8.95
C ALA A 129 -9.44 13.09 8.70
N SER A 130 -8.77 13.83 9.60
CA SER A 130 -8.57 15.27 9.47
C SER A 130 -7.40 15.65 8.55
N MET A 131 -6.57 14.70 8.17
CA MET A 131 -5.40 14.97 7.33
C MET A 131 -5.82 15.40 5.93
N LYS A 132 -5.11 16.37 5.37
CA LYS A 132 -5.41 16.97 4.08
C LYS A 132 -4.29 16.69 3.07
N ASP A 133 -4.69 16.48 1.81
CA ASP A 133 -3.73 16.41 0.72
C ASP A 133 -3.20 17.81 0.37
N ASN A 134 -2.32 17.89 -0.64
CA ASN A 134 -1.69 19.17 -1.03
C ASN A 134 -2.68 20.17 -1.64
N ARG A 135 -3.89 19.73 -1.99
CA ARG A 135 -4.96 20.61 -2.46
C ARG A 135 -5.86 21.09 -1.30
N GLY A 136 -5.56 20.65 -0.08
CA GLY A 136 -6.33 21.02 1.10
C GLY A 136 -7.58 20.17 1.33
N HIS A 137 -7.67 19.00 0.69
CA HIS A 137 -8.83 18.12 0.78
C HIS A 137 -8.61 16.96 1.74
N THR A 138 -9.59 16.72 2.61
CA THR A 138 -9.63 15.53 3.48
C THR A 138 -10.17 14.33 2.70
N ALA A 139 -10.16 13.15 3.34
CA ALA A 139 -10.82 11.96 2.79
C ALA A 139 -12.31 12.23 2.54
N LEU A 140 -13.00 12.92 3.45
CA LEU A 140 -14.41 13.28 3.27
C LEU A 140 -14.61 14.18 2.06
N ASP A 141 -13.78 15.19 1.89
CA ASP A 141 -13.84 16.08 0.72
C ASP A 141 -13.70 15.29 -0.58
N ASN A 142 -12.73 14.38 -0.64
CA ASN A 142 -12.51 13.54 -1.82
C ASN A 142 -13.70 12.62 -2.09
N ALA A 143 -14.28 12.02 -1.06
CA ALA A 143 -15.47 11.17 -1.21
C ALA A 143 -16.66 11.97 -1.77
N LYS A 144 -16.86 13.19 -1.28
CA LYS A 144 -17.91 14.08 -1.78
C LYS A 144 -17.72 14.45 -3.25
N MET A 145 -16.48 14.80 -3.62
CA MET A 145 -16.15 15.15 -5.01
C MET A 145 -16.38 13.98 -5.96
N GLN A 146 -16.18 12.74 -5.50
CA GLN A 146 -16.38 11.54 -6.31
C GLN A 146 -17.80 11.00 -6.24
N GLY A 147 -18.68 11.60 -5.43
CA GLY A 147 -20.06 11.13 -5.28
C GLY A 147 -20.20 9.79 -4.58
N MET A 148 -19.27 9.44 -3.72
CA MET A 148 -19.23 8.14 -3.01
C MET A 148 -20.08 8.20 -1.73
N ASN A 149 -21.41 8.14 -1.88
CA ASN A 149 -22.36 8.41 -0.81
C ASN A 149 -22.15 7.55 0.46
N LYS A 150 -21.86 6.28 0.30
CA LYS A 150 -21.62 5.39 1.45
C LYS A 150 -20.36 5.76 2.22
N LEU A 151 -19.32 6.19 1.51
CA LEU A 151 -18.10 6.69 2.12
C LEU A 151 -18.30 8.03 2.79
N VAL A 152 -19.09 8.92 2.17
CA VAL A 152 -19.45 10.20 2.77
C VAL A 152 -20.14 9.95 4.11
N ASP A 153 -21.12 9.06 4.16
CA ASP A 153 -21.84 8.72 5.38
C ASP A 153 -20.89 8.17 6.45
N LEU A 154 -20.02 7.25 6.06
CA LEU A 154 -19.03 6.66 6.96
C LEU A 154 -18.10 7.73 7.57
N LEU A 155 -17.56 8.60 6.72
CA LEU A 155 -16.59 9.61 7.13
C LEU A 155 -17.23 10.73 7.94
N GLU A 156 -18.48 11.13 7.63
CA GLU A 156 -19.21 12.11 8.41
C GLU A 156 -19.48 11.60 9.83
N ASN A 157 -19.86 10.34 9.96
CA ASN A 157 -20.10 9.72 11.28
C ASN A 157 -18.84 9.61 12.10
N THR A 158 -17.69 9.43 11.46
CA THR A 158 -16.39 9.31 12.14
C THR A 158 -15.84 10.65 12.59
N SER A 159 -16.21 11.74 11.91
CA SER A 159 -15.70 13.10 12.17
C SER A 159 -16.32 13.76 13.39
N GLN A 160 -17.28 13.10 14.06
CA GLN A 160 -17.99 13.65 15.22
C GLN A 160 -17.34 13.26 16.54
#